data_5b97f1ffdd188e02950679bc08f025c6
#
_entry.id   5b97f1ffdd188e02950679bc08f025c6
#
_cell.length_a   1.000
_cell.length_b   1.000
_cell.length_c   1.000
_cell.angle_alpha   90.00
_cell.angle_beta   90.00
_cell.angle_gamma   90.00
#
_symmetry.space_group_name_H-M   'P 1'
#
loop_
_entity.id
_entity.type
_entity.pdbx_description
1 polymer ?
#
loop_
_entity_poly.entity_id
_entity_poly.type
_entity_poly.pdbx_seq_one_letter_code
_entity_poly.pdbx_strand_id
1 'polypeptide(L)'
;MPEALWPLPVLILGLLALVVALWAMLIRERGKASRASQARVRKAQRGEHDARGLLEAHGYRVIEEQARGSWTVEVDGQAHEVDLYADLIVERDGWRYIAEVKTGAVAPDPRRPATRRQLLEYLLAFEPDGLLLVDMAAETIHHVGFPGLEE
;
A
#
# COMPACT_ATOMS: atom_id res chain seq x y z
N MET A 1 53.42 -40.22 -23.10
CA MET A 1 52.65 -38.98 -23.45
C MET A 1 51.60 -38.77 -22.40
N PRO A 2 51.79 -37.92 -21.38
CA PRO A 2 50.71 -37.51 -20.50
C PRO A 2 50.16 -36.19 -21.06
N GLU A 3 49.28 -36.29 -22.03
CA GLU A 3 48.61 -35.12 -22.61
C GLU A 3 47.30 -34.82 -21.91
N ALA A 4 47.17 -33.57 -21.50
CA ALA A 4 45.94 -32.81 -21.35
C ALA A 4 44.98 -33.09 -20.18
N LEU A 5 45.52 -33.15 -18.96
CA LEU A 5 44.69 -32.89 -17.77
C LEU A 5 44.60 -31.38 -17.39
N TRP A 6 45.31 -30.56 -18.13
CA TRP A 6 45.46 -29.12 -17.88
C TRP A 6 44.21 -28.25 -18.24
N PRO A 7 43.33 -28.58 -19.19
CA PRO A 7 42.15 -27.77 -19.39
C PRO A 7 41.05 -27.95 -18.32
N LEU A 8 41.03 -29.11 -17.62
CA LEU A 8 39.98 -29.43 -16.64
C LEU A 8 39.95 -28.47 -15.45
N PRO A 9 41.07 -28.17 -14.75
CA PRO A 9 41.07 -27.22 -13.65
C PRO A 9 40.75 -25.77 -14.09
N VAL A 10 41.12 -25.39 -15.31
CA VAL A 10 40.81 -24.07 -15.85
C VAL A 10 39.32 -23.95 -16.15
N LEU A 11 38.70 -24.99 -16.69
CA LEU A 11 37.25 -25.06 -16.90
C LEU A 11 36.47 -25.01 -15.58
N ILE A 12 36.93 -25.73 -14.56
CA ILE A 12 36.31 -25.73 -13.23
C ILE A 12 36.39 -24.33 -12.60
N LEU A 13 37.55 -23.68 -12.66
CA LEU A 13 37.71 -22.32 -12.15
C LEU A 13 36.83 -21.31 -12.89
N GLY A 14 36.75 -21.44 -14.21
CA GLY A 14 35.87 -20.60 -15.03
C GLY A 14 34.38 -20.77 -14.68
N LEU A 15 33.94 -22.02 -14.47
CA LEU A 15 32.55 -22.31 -14.07
C LEU A 15 32.26 -21.76 -12.65
N LEU A 16 33.22 -21.92 -11.74
CA LEU A 16 33.08 -21.41 -10.37
C LEU A 16 32.99 -19.88 -10.34
N ALA A 17 33.84 -19.21 -11.13
CA ALA A 17 33.79 -17.76 -11.27
C ALA A 17 32.44 -17.29 -11.88
N LEU A 18 31.90 -18.01 -12.86
CA LEU A 18 30.62 -17.73 -13.45
C LEU A 18 29.47 -17.88 -12.43
N VAL A 19 29.49 -18.98 -11.66
CA VAL A 19 28.47 -19.21 -10.60
C VAL A 19 28.53 -18.11 -9.55
N VAL A 20 29.71 -17.71 -9.10
CA VAL A 20 29.90 -16.62 -8.13
C VAL A 20 29.39 -15.28 -8.71
N ALA A 21 29.69 -15.00 -9.98
CA ALA A 21 29.22 -13.78 -10.66
C ALA A 21 27.70 -13.74 -10.78
N LEU A 22 27.06 -14.84 -11.19
CA LEU A 22 25.60 -14.97 -11.26
C LEU A 22 24.96 -14.83 -9.88
N TRP A 23 25.54 -15.45 -8.85
CA TRP A 23 25.06 -15.34 -7.48
C TRP A 23 25.17 -13.91 -6.94
N ALA A 24 26.28 -13.24 -7.19
CA ALA A 24 26.47 -11.83 -6.84
C ALA A 24 25.48 -10.91 -7.57
N MET A 25 25.17 -11.20 -8.84
CA MET A 25 24.16 -10.47 -9.61
C MET A 25 22.77 -10.64 -9.01
N LEU A 26 22.37 -11.87 -8.67
CA LEU A 26 21.08 -12.15 -8.02
C LEU A 26 20.94 -11.47 -6.66
N ILE A 27 22.00 -11.44 -5.84
CA ILE A 27 21.97 -10.73 -4.55
C ILE A 27 21.83 -9.23 -4.76
N ARG A 28 22.50 -8.66 -5.77
CA ARG A 28 22.39 -7.22 -6.08
C ARG A 28 20.99 -6.85 -6.54
N GLU A 29 20.34 -7.67 -7.35
CA GLU A 29 18.96 -7.43 -7.80
C GLU A 29 17.95 -7.52 -6.66
N ARG A 30 18.08 -8.55 -5.79
CA ARG A 30 17.25 -8.66 -4.57
C ARG A 30 17.44 -7.46 -3.64
N GLY A 31 18.68 -6.98 -3.49
CA GLY A 31 18.97 -5.79 -2.69
C GLY A 31 18.36 -4.50 -3.25
N LYS A 32 18.31 -4.34 -4.59
CA LYS A 32 17.67 -3.19 -5.23
C LYS A 32 16.15 -3.22 -5.04
N ALA A 33 15.52 -4.39 -5.22
CA ALA A 33 14.09 -4.55 -5.02
C ALA A 33 13.68 -4.27 -3.56
N SER A 34 14.47 -4.78 -2.59
CA SER A 34 14.25 -4.53 -1.16
C SER A 34 14.38 -3.05 -0.79
N ARG A 35 15.41 -2.36 -1.29
CA ARG A 35 15.59 -0.91 -1.06
C ARG A 35 14.47 -0.07 -1.66
N ALA A 36 14.01 -0.41 -2.86
CA ALA A 36 12.89 0.27 -3.50
C ALA A 36 11.58 0.06 -2.72
N SER A 37 11.34 -1.16 -2.21
CA SER A 37 10.20 -1.46 -1.36
C SER A 37 10.27 -0.68 -0.05
N GLN A 38 11.40 -0.67 0.65
CA GLN A 38 11.59 0.09 1.89
C GLN A 38 11.43 1.60 1.67
N ALA A 39 11.90 2.13 0.53
CA ALA A 39 11.71 3.55 0.20
C ALA A 39 10.23 3.90 -0.02
N ARG A 40 9.45 2.99 -0.65
CA ARG A 40 8.00 3.15 -0.81
C ARG A 40 7.28 3.13 0.55
N VAL A 41 7.62 2.18 1.42
CA VAL A 41 7.03 2.09 2.77
C VAL A 41 7.34 3.35 3.58
N ARG A 42 8.59 3.83 3.59
CA ARG A 42 8.96 5.08 4.28
C ARG A 42 8.24 6.30 3.71
N LYS A 43 8.03 6.34 2.40
CA LYS A 43 7.29 7.44 1.75
C LYS A 43 5.81 7.40 2.14
N ALA A 44 5.19 6.21 2.20
CA ALA A 44 3.83 6.03 2.66
C ALA A 44 3.68 6.49 4.12
N GLN A 45 4.51 5.99 5.03
CA GLN A 45 4.49 6.37 6.45
C GLN A 45 4.69 7.87 6.70
N ARG A 46 5.59 8.54 5.94
CA ARG A 46 5.72 10.01 6.00
C ARG A 46 4.46 10.69 5.52
N GLY A 47 3.88 10.21 4.43
CA GLY A 47 2.65 10.77 3.89
C GLY A 47 1.46 10.65 4.84
N GLU A 48 1.35 9.55 5.57
CA GLU A 48 0.33 9.36 6.61
C GLU A 48 0.53 10.35 7.78
N HIS A 49 1.77 10.53 8.21
CA HIS A 49 2.09 11.52 9.25
C HIS A 49 1.79 12.96 8.80
N ASP A 50 2.17 13.30 7.57
CA ASP A 50 1.90 14.61 6.97
C ASP A 50 0.38 14.81 6.75
N ALA A 51 -0.36 13.73 6.40
CA ALA A 51 -1.81 13.73 6.25
C ALA A 51 -2.54 14.01 7.57
N ARG A 52 -2.01 13.52 8.69
CA ARG A 52 -2.53 13.86 10.01
C ARG A 52 -2.54 15.37 10.21
N GLY A 53 -1.40 16.03 9.99
CA GLY A 53 -1.28 17.47 10.15
C GLY A 53 -2.24 18.26 9.23
N LEU A 54 -2.42 17.80 8.00
CA LEU A 54 -3.37 18.39 7.06
C LEU A 54 -4.82 18.25 7.54
N LEU A 55 -5.21 17.05 8.00
CA LEU A 55 -6.55 16.80 8.54
C LEU A 55 -6.82 17.62 9.80
N GLU A 56 -5.87 17.68 10.74
CA GLU A 56 -5.98 18.48 11.97
C GLU A 56 -6.10 19.98 11.67
N ALA A 57 -5.37 20.50 10.68
CA ALA A 57 -5.49 21.88 10.21
C ALA A 57 -6.89 22.19 9.62
N HIS A 58 -7.59 21.17 9.13
CA HIS A 58 -8.97 21.28 8.61
C HIS A 58 -10.04 20.93 9.66
N GLY A 59 -9.66 20.81 10.94
CA GLY A 59 -10.58 20.58 12.05
C GLY A 59 -10.98 19.12 12.28
N TYR A 60 -10.31 18.17 11.64
CA TYR A 60 -10.49 16.75 11.93
C TYR A 60 -9.61 16.32 13.10
N ARG A 61 -10.11 15.48 13.96
CA ARG A 61 -9.36 14.83 15.03
C ARG A 61 -9.06 13.38 14.63
N VAL A 62 -7.80 12.99 14.58
CA VAL A 62 -7.42 11.60 14.31
C VAL A 62 -7.74 10.74 15.51
N ILE A 63 -8.53 9.70 15.28
CA ILE A 63 -8.97 8.72 16.29
C ILE A 63 -8.08 7.51 16.28
N GLU A 64 -7.79 6.96 15.09
CA GLU A 64 -7.01 5.75 14.91
C GLU A 64 -6.24 5.79 13.60
N GLU A 65 -5.03 5.23 13.59
CA GLU A 65 -4.18 5.04 12.42
C GLU A 65 -4.09 3.56 12.10
N GLN A 66 -4.06 3.19 10.83
CA GLN A 66 -4.01 1.80 10.35
C GLN A 66 -5.09 0.93 11.00
N ALA A 67 -6.30 1.48 11.05
CA ALA A 67 -7.44 0.83 11.69
C ALA A 67 -7.82 -0.45 10.95
N ARG A 68 -7.93 -1.56 11.70
CA ARG A 68 -8.38 -2.83 11.14
C ARG A 68 -9.91 -2.89 11.14
N GLY A 69 -10.47 -3.25 9.99
CA GLY A 69 -11.89 -3.57 9.84
C GLY A 69 -12.07 -4.89 9.10
N SER A 70 -13.27 -5.43 9.12
CA SER A 70 -13.63 -6.60 8.34
C SER A 70 -15.07 -6.52 7.85
N TRP A 71 -15.37 -7.22 6.77
CA TRP A 71 -16.71 -7.45 6.28
C TRP A 71 -16.83 -8.86 5.73
N THR A 72 -18.04 -9.35 5.54
CA THR A 72 -18.29 -10.73 5.13
C THR A 72 -18.80 -10.79 3.70
N VAL A 73 -18.19 -11.63 2.87
CA VAL A 73 -18.71 -12.03 1.56
C VAL A 73 -19.22 -13.46 1.63
N GLU A 74 -20.38 -13.71 1.04
CA GLU A 74 -20.94 -15.05 0.94
C GLU A 74 -20.71 -15.64 -0.47
N VAL A 75 -20.20 -16.86 -0.52
CA VAL A 75 -20.00 -17.61 -1.76
C VAL A 75 -20.68 -18.97 -1.58
N ASP A 76 -21.68 -19.25 -2.39
CA ASP A 76 -22.44 -20.51 -2.36
C ASP A 76 -22.99 -20.87 -0.97
N GLY A 77 -23.46 -19.86 -0.22
CA GLY A 77 -23.99 -20.01 1.14
C GLY A 77 -22.91 -20.14 2.23
N GLN A 78 -21.64 -19.98 1.89
CA GLN A 78 -20.54 -19.96 2.85
C GLN A 78 -20.03 -18.55 3.07
N ALA A 79 -19.99 -18.12 4.33
CA ALA A 79 -19.49 -16.81 4.73
C ALA A 79 -17.95 -16.80 4.78
N HIS A 80 -17.37 -15.80 4.17
CA HIS A 80 -15.92 -15.55 4.17
C HIS A 80 -15.66 -14.14 4.70
N GLU A 81 -14.85 -14.05 5.77
CA GLU A 81 -14.43 -12.78 6.32
C GLU A 81 -13.29 -12.18 5.48
N VAL A 82 -13.40 -10.90 5.18
CA VAL A 82 -12.41 -10.11 4.44
C VAL A 82 -11.87 -9.03 5.37
N ASP A 83 -10.59 -9.13 5.71
CA ASP A 83 -9.88 -8.13 6.50
C ASP A 83 -9.35 -7.01 5.62
N LEU A 84 -9.42 -5.78 6.12
CA LEU A 84 -8.79 -4.62 5.48
C LEU A 84 -8.31 -3.61 6.52
N TYR A 85 -7.48 -2.68 6.08
CA TYR A 85 -6.95 -1.61 6.91
C TYR A 85 -7.26 -0.26 6.27
N ALA A 86 -7.79 0.65 7.08
CA ALA A 86 -7.96 2.04 6.71
C ALA A 86 -6.75 2.84 7.18
N ASP A 87 -6.30 3.81 6.37
CA ASP A 87 -5.15 4.62 6.75
C ASP A 87 -5.41 5.42 8.02
N LEU A 88 -6.55 6.12 8.10
CA LEU A 88 -6.95 6.92 9.26
C LEU A 88 -8.46 6.84 9.50
N ILE A 89 -8.84 6.74 10.77
CA ILE A 89 -10.18 7.09 11.25
C ILE A 89 -10.10 8.49 11.87
N VAL A 90 -10.96 9.39 11.41
CA VAL A 90 -11.00 10.76 11.89
C VAL A 90 -12.42 11.17 12.28
N GLU A 91 -12.53 12.17 13.15
CA GLU A 91 -13.80 12.74 13.60
C GLU A 91 -13.82 14.24 13.40
N ARG A 92 -14.95 14.78 12.99
CA ARG A 92 -15.22 16.21 12.95
C ARG A 92 -16.70 16.46 13.20
N ASP A 93 -17.00 17.38 14.11
CA ASP A 93 -18.37 17.78 14.49
C ASP A 93 -19.28 16.60 14.94
N GLY A 94 -18.66 15.58 15.56
CA GLY A 94 -19.36 14.36 16.00
C GLY A 94 -19.56 13.29 14.91
N TRP A 95 -19.13 13.56 13.68
CA TRP A 95 -19.18 12.63 12.56
C TRP A 95 -17.87 11.90 12.38
N ARG A 96 -17.93 10.60 12.13
CA ARG A 96 -16.78 9.72 11.93
C ARG A 96 -16.52 9.49 10.44
N TYR A 97 -15.29 9.73 10.02
CA TYR A 97 -14.86 9.56 8.63
C TYR A 97 -13.73 8.57 8.54
N ILE A 98 -13.70 7.81 7.43
CA ILE A 98 -12.50 7.08 7.02
C ILE A 98 -11.76 7.92 5.99
N ALA A 99 -10.47 8.16 6.23
CA ALA A 99 -9.62 8.91 5.34
C ALA A 99 -8.59 7.98 4.67
N GLU A 100 -8.65 7.93 3.34
CA GLU A 100 -7.66 7.26 2.50
C GLU A 100 -6.62 8.27 2.03
N VAL A 101 -5.35 7.99 2.27
CA VAL A 101 -4.22 8.88 1.99
C VAL A 101 -3.51 8.48 0.71
N LYS A 102 -3.39 9.38 -0.23
CA LYS A 102 -2.66 9.18 -1.48
C LYS A 102 -1.44 10.11 -1.56
N THR A 103 -0.25 9.49 -1.60
CA THR A 103 1.05 10.19 -1.62
C THR A 103 1.70 10.21 -3.01
N GLY A 104 0.98 9.75 -4.03
CA GLY A 104 1.46 9.67 -5.41
C GLY A 104 1.57 11.05 -6.08
N ALA A 105 2.41 11.14 -7.14
CA ALA A 105 2.47 12.35 -7.98
C ALA A 105 1.25 12.51 -8.91
N VAL A 106 0.43 11.47 -9.03
CA VAL A 106 -0.80 11.51 -9.81
C VAL A 106 -1.95 11.74 -8.83
N ALA A 107 -2.72 12.78 -9.08
CA ALA A 107 -3.90 13.12 -8.28
C ALA A 107 -4.79 11.89 -8.04
N PRO A 108 -5.26 11.68 -6.82
CA PRO A 108 -6.17 10.58 -6.53
C PRO A 108 -7.45 10.75 -7.31
N ASP A 109 -7.86 9.69 -8.00
CA ASP A 109 -9.09 9.69 -8.79
C ASP A 109 -10.01 8.57 -8.28
N PRO A 110 -11.14 8.91 -7.62
CA PRO A 110 -12.10 7.92 -7.14
C PRO A 110 -12.79 7.14 -8.27
N ARG A 111 -12.70 7.59 -9.52
CA ARG A 111 -13.20 6.86 -10.69
C ARG A 111 -12.31 5.68 -11.05
N ARG A 112 -11.06 5.65 -10.59
CA ARG A 112 -10.16 4.48 -10.79
C ARG A 112 -10.71 3.27 -10.04
N PRO A 113 -10.79 2.10 -10.69
CA PRO A 113 -11.40 0.92 -10.09
C PRO A 113 -10.78 0.49 -8.74
N ALA A 114 -9.47 0.64 -8.58
CA ALA A 114 -8.80 0.27 -7.34
C ALA A 114 -9.20 1.21 -6.17
N THR A 115 -9.12 2.53 -6.38
CA THR A 115 -9.51 3.52 -5.37
C THR A 115 -11.00 3.40 -5.01
N ARG A 116 -11.86 3.28 -6.02
CA ARG A 116 -13.31 3.15 -5.80
C ARG A 116 -13.66 1.89 -5.00
N ARG A 117 -13.06 0.73 -5.34
CA ARG A 117 -13.30 -0.51 -4.59
C ARG A 117 -12.86 -0.39 -3.14
N GLN A 118 -11.69 0.17 -2.90
CA GLN A 118 -11.17 0.38 -1.55
C GLN A 118 -12.12 1.25 -0.71
N LEU A 119 -12.60 2.36 -1.27
CA LEU A 119 -13.56 3.25 -0.60
C LEU A 119 -14.90 2.56 -0.33
N LEU A 120 -15.39 1.73 -1.26
CA LEU A 120 -16.60 0.92 -1.06
C LEU A 120 -16.42 -0.14 0.04
N GLU A 121 -15.28 -0.80 0.09
CA GLU A 121 -14.97 -1.76 1.15
C GLU A 121 -14.90 -1.09 2.52
N TYR A 122 -14.45 0.17 2.60
CA TYR A 122 -14.48 0.94 3.85
C TYR A 122 -15.91 1.21 4.33
N LEU A 123 -16.86 1.49 3.44
CA LEU A 123 -18.26 1.63 3.84
C LEU A 123 -18.80 0.35 4.47
N LEU A 124 -18.45 -0.81 3.89
CA LEU A 124 -18.91 -2.11 4.39
C LEU A 124 -18.28 -2.52 5.72
N ALA A 125 -16.99 -2.21 5.90
CA ALA A 125 -16.23 -2.70 7.05
C ALA A 125 -16.28 -1.79 8.27
N PHE A 126 -16.47 -0.49 8.08
CA PHE A 126 -16.38 0.50 9.16
C PHE A 126 -17.67 1.27 9.39
N GLU A 127 -18.63 1.21 8.48
CA GLU A 127 -19.90 1.95 8.55
C GLU A 127 -19.69 3.42 8.97
N PRO A 128 -18.83 4.18 8.29
CA PRO A 128 -18.53 5.55 8.65
C PRO A 128 -19.65 6.50 8.20
N ASP A 129 -19.71 7.68 8.82
CA ASP A 129 -20.61 8.75 8.38
C ASP A 129 -20.18 9.38 7.05
N GLY A 130 -18.92 9.17 6.63
CA GLY A 130 -18.42 9.65 5.36
C GLY A 130 -17.01 9.16 5.04
N LEU A 131 -16.60 9.42 3.80
CA LEU A 131 -15.29 9.04 3.30
C LEU A 131 -14.50 10.27 2.86
N LEU A 132 -13.21 10.28 3.18
CA LEU A 132 -12.27 11.30 2.76
C LEU A 132 -11.19 10.67 1.87
N LEU A 133 -10.85 11.38 0.79
CA LEU A 133 -9.70 11.05 -0.05
C LEU A 133 -8.71 12.21 0.06
N VAL A 134 -7.56 11.94 0.67
CA VAL A 134 -6.54 12.94 0.97
C VAL A 134 -5.45 12.88 -0.10
N ASP A 135 -5.30 13.97 -0.86
CA ASP A 135 -4.21 14.14 -1.83
C ASP A 135 -3.06 14.91 -1.18
N MET A 136 -2.00 14.19 -0.82
CA MET A 136 -0.82 14.81 -0.20
C MET A 136 0.06 15.59 -1.19
N ALA A 137 -0.09 15.36 -2.49
CA ALA A 137 0.65 16.12 -3.49
C ALA A 137 0.05 17.51 -3.73
N ALA A 138 -1.27 17.62 -3.65
CA ALA A 138 -2.02 18.87 -3.77
C ALA A 138 -2.42 19.47 -2.42
N GLU A 139 -2.16 18.78 -1.30
CA GLU A 139 -2.60 19.17 0.05
C GLU A 139 -4.10 19.44 0.13
N THR A 140 -4.91 18.56 -0.50
CA THR A 140 -6.36 18.72 -0.57
C THR A 140 -7.09 17.51 0.03
N ILE A 141 -8.25 17.76 0.61
CA ILE A 141 -9.16 16.76 1.18
C ILE A 141 -10.44 16.77 0.37
N HIS A 142 -10.79 15.64 -0.20
CA HIS A 142 -12.01 15.45 -0.97
C HIS A 142 -13.00 14.59 -0.18
N HIS A 143 -14.25 15.05 -0.05
CA HIS A 143 -15.36 14.23 0.42
C HIS A 143 -15.82 13.33 -0.72
N VAL A 144 -15.95 12.04 -0.44
CA VAL A 144 -16.41 11.05 -1.42
C VAL A 144 -17.71 10.43 -0.91
N GLY A 145 -18.76 10.53 -1.73
CA GLY A 145 -20.05 9.91 -1.50
C GLY A 145 -20.36 8.88 -2.58
N PHE A 146 -21.22 7.94 -2.24
CA PHE A 146 -21.79 6.96 -3.16
C PHE A 146 -23.33 7.08 -3.13
N PRO A 147 -23.89 8.06 -3.87
CA PRO A 147 -25.33 8.25 -3.92
C PRO A 147 -26.02 6.96 -4.37
N GLY A 148 -26.94 6.44 -3.58
CA GLY A 148 -27.62 5.16 -3.81
C GLY A 148 -27.15 4.01 -2.92
N LEU A 149 -26.14 4.25 -2.06
CA LEU A 149 -25.80 3.37 -0.94
C LEU A 149 -26.09 4.03 0.42
N GLU A 150 -26.51 5.28 0.40
CA GLU A 150 -26.94 6.06 1.55
C GLU A 150 -28.47 5.89 1.67
N GLU A 151 -28.92 4.90 2.46
CA GLU A 151 -30.32 4.81 2.90
C GLU A 151 -30.43 4.97 4.41
#